data_669a37a0cf729283c857a2a702548d08
#
_entry.id   669a37a0cf729283c857a2a702548d08
#
_cell.length_a   1.000
_cell.length_b   1.000
_cell.length_c   1.000
_cell.angle_alpha   90.00
_cell.angle_beta   90.00
_cell.angle_gamma   90.00
#
_symmetry.space_group_name_H-M   'P 1'
#
loop_
_entity.id
_entity.type
_entity.pdbx_description
1 polymer ?
#
loop_
_entity_poly.entity_id
_entity_poly.type
_entity_poly.pdbx_seq_one_letter_code
_entity_poly.pdbx_strand_id
1 'polypeptide(L)'
;MRRIGLIALFACALLLWAGARFIADRFAGSVPYVPPYTQSLQNKSTEPLSTFLPWLAHVYEPFSPTPTPQGIPDPVVQAAGAGLVNMTTRQTLWAANPDGSEGIASLTKLMTSLVARENAASSTIITIGAEDLNVDSVNKDLRVGDRFTLDEAFHFLLISSDNAMAKAVARTVFHGNTSAFVDRMNRTAAALGMTHTSYEDPVGLGRDVSSVSDMAILARYIENHYPDLFSFSRYAHLTMMTEQGRVFELTNTNVILNQIPGIIGSKTGYTPEVGGSLLVVFETQKGKFVSIVLGSPDRFGDTSNILSWYSHSASDTLNAGN
;
A
#
# COMPACT_ATOMS: atom_id res chain seq x y z
N MET A 1 -20.50 55.72 -17.10
CA MET A 1 -20.76 54.23 -17.02
C MET A 1 -19.51 53.36 -16.82
N ARG A 2 -18.27 53.78 -17.00
CA ARG A 2 -17.05 52.96 -16.81
C ARG A 2 -16.56 52.79 -15.36
N ARG A 3 -17.01 53.60 -14.42
CA ARG A 3 -16.51 53.53 -13.00
C ARG A 3 -17.29 52.58 -12.10
N ILE A 4 -18.54 52.22 -12.48
CA ILE A 4 -19.40 51.27 -11.70
C ILE A 4 -18.97 49.83 -11.92
N GLY A 5 -18.47 49.47 -13.10
CA GLY A 5 -18.03 48.09 -13.42
C GLY A 5 -16.74 47.68 -12.67
N LEU A 6 -15.83 48.64 -12.37
CA LEU A 6 -14.60 48.36 -11.66
C LEU A 6 -14.81 48.06 -10.15
N ILE A 7 -15.78 48.78 -9.55
CA ILE A 7 -16.14 48.59 -8.13
C ILE A 7 -16.82 47.27 -7.90
N ALA A 8 -17.68 46.81 -8.84
CA ALA A 8 -18.32 45.51 -8.76
C ALA A 8 -17.33 44.33 -8.90
N LEU A 9 -16.35 44.46 -9.78
CA LEU A 9 -15.27 43.46 -9.93
C LEU A 9 -14.38 43.37 -8.69
N PHE A 10 -14.05 44.51 -8.04
CA PHE A 10 -13.28 44.54 -6.80
C PHE A 10 -14.08 43.94 -5.61
N ALA A 11 -15.39 44.18 -5.54
CA ALA A 11 -16.26 43.60 -4.50
C ALA A 11 -16.39 42.07 -4.65
N CYS A 12 -16.53 41.56 -5.88
CA CYS A 12 -16.54 40.12 -6.13
C CYS A 12 -15.20 39.46 -5.81
N ALA A 13 -14.09 40.09 -6.13
CA ALA A 13 -12.75 39.58 -5.80
C ALA A 13 -12.51 39.54 -4.29
N LEU A 14 -12.98 40.55 -3.54
CA LEU A 14 -12.90 40.60 -2.09
C LEU A 14 -13.80 39.54 -1.41
N LEU A 15 -14.99 39.28 -1.94
CA LEU A 15 -15.90 38.23 -1.44
C LEU A 15 -15.34 36.83 -1.71
N LEU A 16 -14.72 36.60 -2.86
CA LEU A 16 -14.04 35.35 -3.18
C LEU A 16 -12.79 35.15 -2.31
N TRP A 17 -12.04 36.22 -2.05
CA TRP A 17 -10.87 36.17 -1.16
C TRP A 17 -11.26 35.96 0.33
N ALA A 18 -12.30 36.62 0.80
CA ALA A 18 -12.86 36.43 2.15
C ALA A 18 -13.48 35.03 2.31
N GLY A 19 -14.16 34.52 1.29
CA GLY A 19 -14.69 33.13 1.27
C GLY A 19 -13.57 32.09 1.28
N ALA A 20 -12.51 32.30 0.51
CA ALA A 20 -11.33 31.43 0.52
C ALA A 20 -10.59 31.44 1.87
N ARG A 21 -10.50 32.60 2.54
CA ARG A 21 -9.93 32.72 3.88
C ARG A 21 -10.80 32.07 4.95
N PHE A 22 -12.12 32.23 4.90
CA PHE A 22 -13.05 31.61 5.83
C PHE A 22 -13.04 30.07 5.72
N ILE A 23 -12.86 29.53 4.51
CA ILE A 23 -12.66 28.09 4.31
C ILE A 23 -11.28 27.67 4.82
N ALA A 24 -10.22 28.44 4.58
CA ALA A 24 -8.87 28.16 5.07
C ALA A 24 -8.78 28.18 6.60
N ASP A 25 -9.43 29.13 7.29
CA ASP A 25 -9.42 29.23 8.75
C ASP A 25 -10.26 28.14 9.44
N ARG A 26 -11.27 27.58 8.76
CA ARG A 26 -12.10 26.49 9.30
C ARG A 26 -11.39 25.13 9.21
N PHE A 27 -10.34 25.02 8.37
CA PHE A 27 -9.48 23.85 8.21
C PHE A 27 -8.07 24.06 8.77
N ALA A 28 -7.80 25.15 9.46
CA ALA A 28 -6.49 25.51 10.01
C ALA A 28 -6.01 24.60 11.18
N GLY A 29 -6.76 23.55 11.51
CA GLY A 29 -6.32 22.48 12.43
C GLY A 29 -5.75 21.24 11.75
N SER A 30 -5.84 21.12 10.43
CA SER A 30 -5.23 20.02 9.66
C SER A 30 -4.32 20.61 8.59
N VAL A 31 -3.01 20.58 8.81
CA VAL A 31 -2.06 20.83 7.72
C VAL A 31 -2.41 19.83 6.62
N PRO A 32 -2.84 20.26 5.42
CA PRO A 32 -3.09 19.32 4.35
C PRO A 32 -1.78 18.61 4.04
N TYR A 33 -1.82 17.29 4.01
CA TYR A 33 -0.71 16.48 3.55
C TYR A 33 -0.36 16.91 2.13
N VAL A 34 0.87 17.34 2.00
CA VAL A 34 1.51 17.58 0.71
C VAL A 34 2.46 16.40 0.52
N PRO A 35 2.22 15.47 -0.43
CA PRO A 35 3.18 14.42 -0.74
C PRO A 35 4.58 15.00 -0.95
N PRO A 36 5.67 14.27 -0.66
CA PRO A 36 7.05 14.79 -0.82
C PRO A 36 7.31 15.42 -2.19
N TYR A 37 6.59 14.95 -3.19
CA TYR A 37 6.64 15.48 -4.55
C TYR A 37 6.01 16.87 -4.69
N THR A 38 5.00 17.22 -3.92
CA THR A 38 4.38 18.56 -3.96
C THR A 38 5.13 19.59 -3.14
N GLN A 39 6.01 19.19 -2.22
CA GLN A 39 6.92 20.13 -1.55
C GLN A 39 7.93 20.76 -2.54
N SER A 40 8.30 20.00 -3.59
CA SER A 40 9.13 20.57 -4.68
C SER A 40 8.37 21.57 -5.55
N LEU A 41 7.04 21.58 -5.49
CA LEU A 41 6.17 22.49 -6.26
C LEU A 41 5.87 23.79 -5.51
N GLN A 42 5.92 23.83 -4.18
CA GLN A 42 5.75 25.05 -3.41
C GLN A 42 6.83 26.10 -3.71
N ASN A 43 8.01 25.67 -4.20
CA ASN A 43 9.08 26.55 -4.63
C ASN A 43 8.98 27.06 -6.08
N LYS A 44 7.91 26.66 -6.83
CA LYS A 44 7.64 27.10 -8.21
C LYS A 44 6.25 27.76 -8.31
N SER A 45 6.06 28.84 -7.58
CA SER A 45 4.78 29.52 -7.36
C SER A 45 4.21 30.34 -8.55
N THR A 46 4.52 30.02 -9.81
CA THR A 46 4.04 30.77 -10.98
C THR A 46 3.48 29.93 -12.13
N GLU A 47 3.42 28.59 -12.00
CA GLU A 47 2.87 27.74 -13.07
C GLU A 47 1.35 27.55 -12.89
N PRO A 48 0.53 27.65 -13.96
CA PRO A 48 -0.91 27.47 -13.87
C PRO A 48 -1.27 26.00 -13.55
N LEU A 49 -2.30 25.79 -12.72
CA LEU A 49 -2.80 24.47 -12.30
C LEU A 49 -3.08 23.51 -13.48
N SER A 50 -3.38 24.03 -14.67
CA SER A 50 -3.58 23.25 -15.89
C SER A 50 -2.33 22.48 -16.36
N THR A 51 -1.14 22.90 -15.92
CA THR A 51 0.13 22.21 -16.23
C THR A 51 0.32 20.95 -15.37
N PHE A 52 -0.39 20.84 -14.24
CA PHE A 52 -0.28 19.75 -13.27
C PHE A 52 -1.35 18.67 -13.46
N LEU A 53 -2.48 19.00 -14.07
CA LEU A 53 -3.59 18.06 -14.33
C LEU A 53 -3.21 16.87 -15.22
N PRO A 54 -2.42 17.00 -16.32
CA PRO A 54 -2.00 15.87 -17.12
C PRO A 54 -1.11 14.88 -16.35
N TRP A 55 -0.34 15.39 -15.36
CA TRP A 55 0.56 14.58 -14.56
C TRP A 55 -0.22 13.78 -13.49
N LEU A 56 -1.20 14.40 -12.83
CA LEU A 56 -2.13 13.69 -11.93
C LEU A 56 -2.89 12.59 -12.66
N ALA A 57 -3.35 12.84 -13.91
CA ALA A 57 -4.01 11.83 -14.72
C ALA A 57 -3.10 10.62 -15.01
N HIS A 58 -1.80 10.82 -15.20
CA HIS A 58 -0.85 9.73 -15.43
C HIS A 58 -0.55 8.88 -14.19
N VAL A 59 -0.73 9.43 -12.98
CA VAL A 59 -0.57 8.68 -11.73
C VAL A 59 -1.72 7.69 -11.53
N TYR A 60 -2.91 8.03 -12.00
CA TYR A 60 -4.17 7.33 -11.76
C TYR A 60 -4.74 6.60 -12.99
N GLU A 61 -3.99 6.46 -14.08
CA GLU A 61 -4.46 5.61 -15.17
C GLU A 61 -4.60 4.16 -14.68
N PRO A 62 -5.77 3.55 -14.86
CA PRO A 62 -5.98 2.16 -14.51
C PRO A 62 -5.04 1.25 -15.31
N PHE A 63 -4.74 0.08 -14.77
CA PHE A 63 -3.96 -0.91 -15.49
C PHE A 63 -4.72 -1.34 -16.74
N SER A 64 -4.06 -1.28 -17.90
CA SER A 64 -4.68 -1.69 -19.17
C SER A 64 -4.64 -3.21 -19.30
N PRO A 65 -5.76 -3.86 -19.68
CA PRO A 65 -5.74 -5.29 -19.96
C PRO A 65 -4.84 -5.60 -21.17
N THR A 66 -4.04 -6.63 -21.05
CA THR A 66 -3.27 -7.19 -22.17
C THR A 66 -4.04 -8.39 -22.69
N PRO A 67 -4.14 -8.59 -24.03
CA PRO A 67 -4.68 -9.82 -24.56
C PRO A 67 -3.91 -11.02 -24.02
N THR A 68 -4.63 -12.02 -23.48
CA THR A 68 -4.03 -13.29 -23.06
C THR A 68 -3.32 -13.92 -24.29
N PRO A 69 -2.10 -14.46 -24.14
CA PRO A 69 -1.41 -15.12 -25.23
C PRO A 69 -2.28 -16.24 -25.82
N GLN A 70 -2.45 -16.26 -27.13
CA GLN A 70 -3.27 -17.28 -27.79
C GLN A 70 -2.69 -18.68 -27.54
N GLY A 71 -3.55 -19.63 -27.12
CA GLY A 71 -3.18 -21.02 -26.95
C GLY A 71 -2.70 -21.42 -25.56
N ILE A 72 -2.55 -20.48 -24.62
CA ILE A 72 -2.22 -20.79 -23.23
C ILE A 72 -3.49 -20.66 -22.39
N PRO A 73 -3.98 -21.73 -21.75
CA PRO A 73 -5.16 -21.63 -20.88
C PRO A 73 -4.84 -20.75 -19.66
N ASP A 74 -5.86 -20.03 -19.19
CA ASP A 74 -5.75 -19.20 -18.00
C ASP A 74 -5.33 -20.01 -16.78
N PRO A 75 -4.64 -19.40 -15.78
CA PRO A 75 -4.28 -20.07 -14.55
C PRO A 75 -5.55 -20.48 -13.77
N VAL A 76 -5.56 -21.68 -13.20
CA VAL A 76 -6.66 -22.15 -12.36
C VAL A 76 -6.47 -21.60 -10.95
N VAL A 77 -7.40 -20.77 -10.50
CA VAL A 77 -7.41 -20.19 -9.15
C VAL A 77 -8.76 -20.36 -8.47
N GLN A 78 -8.75 -20.41 -7.14
CA GLN A 78 -9.96 -20.51 -6.30
C GLN A 78 -10.24 -19.20 -5.55
N ALA A 79 -9.38 -18.21 -5.69
CA ALA A 79 -9.50 -16.91 -5.07
C ALA A 79 -10.77 -16.16 -5.51
N ALA A 80 -11.34 -15.36 -4.63
CA ALA A 80 -12.44 -14.44 -4.95
C ALA A 80 -12.01 -13.34 -5.93
N GLY A 81 -10.75 -12.87 -5.81
CA GLY A 81 -10.10 -11.98 -6.76
C GLY A 81 -8.63 -12.36 -6.92
N ALA A 82 -8.11 -12.33 -8.17
CA ALA A 82 -6.69 -12.61 -8.41
C ALA A 82 -6.18 -11.88 -9.65
N GLY A 83 -4.86 -11.63 -9.71
CA GLY A 83 -4.27 -11.01 -10.89
C GLY A 83 -2.75 -10.98 -10.89
N LEU A 84 -2.21 -10.77 -12.09
CA LEU A 84 -0.81 -10.52 -12.36
C LEU A 84 -0.66 -9.25 -13.18
N VAL A 85 0.08 -8.29 -12.65
CA VAL A 85 0.24 -6.96 -13.24
C VAL A 85 1.73 -6.67 -13.44
N ASN A 86 2.10 -6.17 -14.61
CA ASN A 86 3.40 -5.58 -14.85
C ASN A 86 3.38 -4.13 -14.36
N MET A 87 4.06 -3.85 -13.25
CA MET A 87 4.10 -2.51 -12.64
C MET A 87 4.93 -1.51 -13.45
N THR A 88 5.88 -2.00 -14.27
CA THR A 88 6.72 -1.15 -15.11
C THR A 88 5.93 -0.60 -16.30
N THR A 89 5.20 -1.47 -17.01
CA THR A 89 4.41 -1.10 -18.20
C THR A 89 2.97 -0.74 -17.87
N ARG A 90 2.50 -0.98 -16.67
CA ARG A 90 1.10 -0.83 -16.22
C ARG A 90 0.11 -1.73 -16.98
N GLN A 91 0.55 -2.90 -17.36
CA GLN A 91 -0.29 -3.87 -18.05
C GLN A 91 -0.78 -4.96 -17.09
N THR A 92 -2.08 -5.20 -17.08
CA THR A 92 -2.66 -6.39 -16.48
C THR A 92 -2.45 -7.56 -17.44
N LEU A 93 -1.59 -8.51 -17.06
CA LEU A 93 -1.30 -9.68 -17.88
C LEU A 93 -2.43 -10.70 -17.80
N TRP A 94 -3.01 -10.85 -16.64
CA TRP A 94 -4.16 -11.69 -16.38
C TRP A 94 -4.86 -11.21 -15.10
N ALA A 95 -6.19 -11.32 -15.04
CA ALA A 95 -6.95 -11.07 -13.83
C ALA A 95 -8.31 -11.79 -13.83
N ALA A 96 -8.74 -12.21 -12.66
CA ALA A 96 -10.09 -12.68 -12.34
C ALA A 96 -10.68 -11.76 -11.27
N ASN A 97 -11.88 -11.21 -11.51
CA ASN A 97 -12.57 -10.27 -10.63
C ASN A 97 -11.67 -9.10 -10.14
N PRO A 98 -11.04 -8.33 -11.05
CA PRO A 98 -10.01 -7.35 -10.68
C PRO A 98 -10.53 -6.20 -9.82
N ASP A 99 -11.81 -5.83 -9.95
CA ASP A 99 -12.43 -4.67 -9.28
C ASP A 99 -13.42 -5.11 -8.18
N GLY A 100 -13.56 -6.41 -7.94
CA GLY A 100 -14.35 -6.94 -6.81
C GLY A 100 -13.75 -6.50 -5.48
N SER A 101 -14.59 -5.93 -4.61
CA SER A 101 -14.18 -5.49 -3.28
C SER A 101 -14.19 -6.69 -2.33
N GLU A 102 -13.01 -7.15 -1.94
CA GLU A 102 -12.79 -8.33 -1.10
C GLU A 102 -12.11 -7.94 0.21
N GLY A 103 -12.36 -8.73 1.26
CA GLY A 103 -11.63 -8.58 2.51
C GLY A 103 -10.14 -8.86 2.31
N ILE A 104 -9.27 -8.03 2.86
CA ILE A 104 -7.83 -8.09 2.63
C ILE A 104 -7.02 -8.55 3.82
N ALA A 105 -7.65 -8.63 4.99
CA ALA A 105 -6.96 -8.99 6.24
C ALA A 105 -5.64 -8.21 6.40
N SER A 106 -4.56 -8.87 6.79
CA SER A 106 -3.27 -8.22 7.05
C SER A 106 -2.54 -7.66 5.81
N LEU A 107 -3.09 -7.72 4.59
CA LEU A 107 -2.56 -6.87 3.50
C LEU A 107 -2.71 -5.38 3.84
N THR A 108 -3.64 -5.01 4.72
CA THR A 108 -3.78 -3.68 5.34
C THR A 108 -2.45 -3.11 5.84
N LYS A 109 -1.56 -3.96 6.36
CA LYS A 109 -0.26 -3.53 6.88
C LYS A 109 0.69 -2.94 5.83
N LEU A 110 0.43 -3.14 4.54
CA LEU A 110 1.14 -2.41 3.47
C LEU A 110 0.77 -0.92 3.50
N MET A 111 -0.53 -0.59 3.62
CA MET A 111 -0.97 0.80 3.76
C MET A 111 -0.52 1.40 5.11
N THR A 112 -0.57 0.62 6.18
CA THR A 112 -0.07 1.03 7.50
C THR A 112 1.41 1.40 7.44
N SER A 113 2.23 0.56 6.78
CA SER A 113 3.66 0.83 6.61
C SER A 113 3.91 2.07 5.74
N LEU A 114 3.15 2.23 4.65
CA LEU A 114 3.23 3.40 3.77
C LEU A 114 2.90 4.68 4.54
N VAL A 115 1.75 4.73 5.23
CA VAL A 115 1.34 5.90 6.00
C VAL A 115 2.32 6.22 7.11
N ALA A 116 2.86 5.21 7.80
CA ALA A 116 3.88 5.43 8.82
C ALA A 116 5.18 5.99 8.21
N ARG A 117 5.66 5.45 7.10
CA ARG A 117 6.86 5.91 6.39
C ARG A 117 6.70 7.36 5.89
N GLU A 118 5.52 7.75 5.43
CA GLU A 118 5.24 9.11 4.98
C GLU A 118 5.20 10.15 6.10
N ASN A 119 4.90 9.74 7.34
CA ASN A 119 4.63 10.67 8.45
C ASN A 119 5.65 10.61 9.58
N ALA A 120 6.66 9.71 9.51
CA ALA A 120 7.68 9.58 10.54
C ALA A 120 9.04 9.19 9.94
N ALA A 121 10.12 9.61 10.58
CA ALA A 121 11.47 9.24 10.21
C ALA A 121 11.74 7.75 10.54
N SER A 122 12.63 7.10 9.78
CA SER A 122 13.08 5.72 10.01
C SER A 122 13.57 5.47 11.43
N SER A 123 14.19 6.48 12.04
CA SER A 123 14.72 6.44 13.42
C SER A 123 13.69 6.76 14.50
N THR A 124 12.41 7.03 14.13
CA THR A 124 11.35 7.28 15.11
C THR A 124 11.20 6.08 16.03
N ILE A 125 11.21 6.30 17.35
CA ILE A 125 11.12 5.22 18.33
C ILE A 125 9.66 4.83 18.55
N ILE A 126 9.36 3.59 18.22
CA ILE A 126 8.11 2.92 18.52
C ILE A 126 8.25 2.24 19.88
N THR A 127 7.45 2.64 20.85
CA THR A 127 7.44 2.03 22.18
C THR A 127 6.14 1.25 22.36
N ILE A 128 6.24 -0.03 22.74
CA ILE A 128 5.08 -0.88 22.98
C ILE A 128 4.35 -0.43 24.24
N GLY A 129 3.07 -0.10 24.12
CA GLY A 129 2.16 0.20 25.21
C GLY A 129 1.31 -1.00 25.62
N ALA A 130 0.67 -0.94 26.77
CA ALA A 130 -0.23 -2.00 27.22
C ALA A 130 -1.45 -2.17 26.29
N GLU A 131 -1.94 -1.07 25.74
CA GLU A 131 -3.04 -1.03 24.77
C GLU A 131 -2.71 -1.70 23.45
N ASP A 132 -1.43 -1.74 23.05
CA ASP A 132 -0.99 -2.39 21.81
C ASP A 132 -1.05 -3.91 21.95
N LEU A 133 -0.76 -4.43 23.14
CA LEU A 133 -0.76 -5.87 23.43
C LEU A 133 -2.17 -6.46 23.59
N ASN A 134 -3.22 -5.61 23.67
CA ASN A 134 -4.60 -6.05 23.71
C ASN A 134 -5.13 -6.41 22.31
N VAL A 135 -4.44 -7.35 21.66
CA VAL A 135 -4.79 -7.91 20.36
C VAL A 135 -4.11 -9.27 20.22
N ASP A 136 -4.72 -10.19 19.49
CA ASP A 136 -4.03 -11.44 19.15
C ASP A 136 -2.86 -11.14 18.19
N SER A 137 -1.65 -11.45 18.63
CA SER A 137 -0.42 -11.15 17.91
C SER A 137 0.49 -12.37 17.83
N VAL A 138 1.29 -12.44 16.77
CA VAL A 138 2.18 -13.56 16.50
C VAL A 138 3.36 -13.58 17.49
N ASN A 139 3.96 -12.41 17.74
CA ASN A 139 5.12 -12.32 18.64
C ASN A 139 4.67 -12.13 20.09
N LYS A 140 4.48 -13.26 20.80
CA LYS A 140 4.04 -13.27 22.20
C LYS A 140 5.10 -12.73 23.18
N ASP A 141 6.34 -12.52 22.72
CA ASP A 141 7.45 -12.02 23.55
C ASP A 141 7.50 -10.48 23.64
N LEU A 142 6.69 -9.75 22.87
CA LEU A 142 6.60 -8.30 23.00
C LEU A 142 6.07 -7.91 24.38
N ARG A 143 6.69 -6.91 25.01
CA ARG A 143 6.37 -6.42 26.35
C ARG A 143 6.17 -4.91 26.35
N VAL A 144 5.38 -4.44 27.30
CA VAL A 144 5.26 -3.00 27.56
C VAL A 144 6.65 -2.40 27.85
N GLY A 145 6.97 -1.33 27.16
CA GLY A 145 8.26 -0.63 27.27
C GLY A 145 9.33 -1.10 26.27
N ASP A 146 9.10 -2.16 25.50
CA ASP A 146 10.00 -2.51 24.39
C ASP A 146 10.06 -1.36 23.38
N ARG A 147 11.27 -1.09 22.88
CA ARG A 147 11.55 0.03 22.00
C ARG A 147 12.19 -0.45 20.72
N PHE A 148 11.68 0.06 19.60
CA PHE A 148 12.15 -0.24 18.25
C PHE A 148 12.24 1.06 17.44
N THR A 149 13.15 1.15 16.51
CA THR A 149 13.04 2.14 15.44
C THR A 149 11.86 1.79 14.53
N LEU A 150 11.35 2.76 13.76
CA LEU A 150 10.30 2.49 12.77
C LEU A 150 10.72 1.44 11.74
N ASP A 151 11.99 1.46 11.29
CA ASP A 151 12.51 0.46 10.37
C ASP A 151 12.53 -0.95 10.99
N GLU A 152 12.92 -1.08 12.25
CA GLU A 152 12.83 -2.35 12.97
C GLU A 152 11.36 -2.82 13.11
N ALA A 153 10.43 -1.90 13.39
CA ALA A 153 9.01 -2.20 13.46
C ALA A 153 8.46 -2.73 12.13
N PHE A 154 8.94 -2.24 10.97
CA PHE A 154 8.50 -2.74 9.67
C PHE A 154 8.85 -4.22 9.45
N HIS A 155 9.95 -4.73 10.00
CA HIS A 155 10.23 -6.16 9.97
C HIS A 155 9.13 -6.98 10.67
N PHE A 156 8.64 -6.52 11.82
CA PHE A 156 7.53 -7.19 12.52
C PHE A 156 6.23 -7.14 11.70
N LEU A 157 5.90 -6.00 11.08
CA LEU A 157 4.69 -5.84 10.27
C LEU A 157 4.72 -6.71 9.02
N LEU A 158 5.86 -6.76 8.33
CA LEU A 158 5.94 -7.26 6.97
C LEU A 158 6.49 -8.70 6.89
N ILE A 159 7.28 -9.16 7.85
CA ILE A 159 7.74 -10.55 7.96
C ILE A 159 6.70 -11.40 8.71
N SER A 160 6.50 -11.11 10.00
CA SER A 160 5.67 -11.93 10.89
C SER A 160 4.22 -11.47 10.96
N SER A 161 3.88 -10.37 10.30
CA SER A 161 2.51 -9.83 10.30
C SER A 161 2.00 -9.45 11.69
N ASP A 162 2.86 -8.90 12.55
CA ASP A 162 2.57 -8.65 13.95
C ASP A 162 1.50 -7.56 14.15
N ASN A 163 0.42 -7.90 14.88
CA ASN A 163 -0.71 -7.01 15.11
C ASN A 163 -0.42 -5.97 16.20
N ALA A 164 0.28 -6.36 17.28
CA ALA A 164 0.62 -5.45 18.37
C ALA A 164 1.57 -4.35 17.88
N MET A 165 2.58 -4.73 17.09
CA MET A 165 3.50 -3.78 16.48
C MET A 165 2.78 -2.82 15.52
N ALA A 166 1.82 -3.28 14.72
CA ALA A 166 1.05 -2.41 13.82
C ALA A 166 0.23 -1.37 14.59
N LYS A 167 -0.39 -1.76 15.72
CA LYS A 167 -1.07 -0.82 16.64
C LYS A 167 -0.09 0.19 17.22
N ALA A 168 1.06 -0.26 17.72
CA ALA A 168 2.09 0.60 18.29
C ALA A 168 2.61 1.64 17.28
N VAL A 169 2.84 1.21 16.02
CA VAL A 169 3.24 2.10 14.93
C VAL A 169 2.17 3.17 14.68
N ALA A 170 0.91 2.77 14.46
CA ALA A 170 -0.17 3.71 14.19
C ALA A 170 -0.37 4.71 15.34
N ARG A 171 -0.37 4.22 16.57
CA ARG A 171 -0.49 5.04 17.78
C ARG A 171 0.67 6.02 17.92
N THR A 172 1.90 5.55 17.73
CA THR A 172 3.09 6.40 17.93
C THR A 172 3.17 7.48 16.85
N VAL A 173 2.99 7.13 15.59
CA VAL A 173 3.13 8.06 14.46
C VAL A 173 2.07 9.16 14.49
N PHE A 174 0.88 8.89 15.03
CA PHE A 174 -0.21 9.87 15.16
C PHE A 174 -0.47 10.29 16.62
N HIS A 175 0.56 10.22 17.48
CA HIS A 175 0.55 10.77 18.85
C HIS A 175 -0.65 10.33 19.69
N GLY A 176 -1.01 9.04 19.59
CA GLY A 176 -2.15 8.45 20.32
C GLY A 176 -3.48 8.50 19.58
N ASN A 177 -3.57 9.19 18.44
CA ASN A 177 -4.82 9.31 17.69
C ASN A 177 -4.89 8.27 16.55
N THR A 178 -5.22 7.02 16.88
CA THR A 178 -5.35 5.92 15.90
C THR A 178 -6.46 6.17 14.86
N SER A 179 -7.54 6.87 15.26
CA SER A 179 -8.60 7.25 14.30
C SER A 179 -8.06 8.16 13.20
N ALA A 180 -7.26 9.17 13.55
CA ALA A 180 -6.63 10.04 12.57
C ALA A 180 -5.64 9.28 11.65
N PHE A 181 -5.00 8.21 12.17
CA PHE A 181 -4.17 7.32 11.35
C PHE A 181 -5.01 6.58 10.31
N VAL A 182 -6.14 5.99 10.70
CA VAL A 182 -7.07 5.31 9.79
C VAL A 182 -7.67 6.29 8.77
N ASP A 183 -8.06 7.48 9.19
CA ASP A 183 -8.50 8.56 8.29
C ASP A 183 -7.42 8.89 7.26
N ARG A 184 -6.14 8.85 7.66
CA ARG A 184 -5.02 9.05 6.75
C ARG A 184 -4.89 7.89 5.76
N MET A 185 -5.02 6.64 6.19
CA MET A 185 -5.01 5.47 5.29
C MET A 185 -6.08 5.62 4.21
N ASN A 186 -7.30 5.97 4.57
CA ASN A 186 -8.41 6.18 3.64
C ASN A 186 -8.18 7.37 2.69
N ARG A 187 -7.64 8.48 3.20
CA ARG A 187 -7.26 9.62 2.34
C ARG A 187 -6.15 9.27 1.36
N THR A 188 -5.16 8.48 1.79
CA THR A 188 -4.09 8.00 0.90
C THR A 188 -4.66 7.08 -0.17
N ALA A 189 -5.55 6.14 0.17
CA ALA A 189 -6.24 5.29 -0.79
C ALA A 189 -7.02 6.13 -1.83
N ALA A 190 -7.82 7.07 -1.37
CA ALA A 190 -8.57 7.98 -2.25
C ALA A 190 -7.66 8.81 -3.16
N ALA A 191 -6.54 9.34 -2.62
CA ALA A 191 -5.56 10.11 -3.39
C ALA A 191 -4.84 9.26 -4.43
N LEU A 192 -4.67 7.95 -4.20
CA LEU A 192 -4.11 6.99 -5.15
C LEU A 192 -5.15 6.50 -6.18
N GLY A 193 -6.43 6.86 -6.04
CA GLY A 193 -7.50 6.38 -6.91
C GLY A 193 -7.97 4.96 -6.61
N MET A 194 -7.72 4.44 -5.41
CA MET A 194 -8.15 3.12 -4.94
C MET A 194 -9.64 3.17 -4.55
N THR A 195 -10.51 3.09 -5.55
CA THR A 195 -11.96 3.36 -5.41
C THR A 195 -12.75 2.22 -4.77
N HIS A 196 -12.17 1.03 -4.68
CA HIS A 196 -12.74 -0.18 -4.08
C HIS A 196 -12.12 -0.50 -2.71
N THR A 197 -11.42 0.48 -2.10
CA THR A 197 -10.65 0.27 -0.88
C THR A 197 -11.19 1.11 0.26
N SER A 198 -11.35 0.48 1.43
CA SER A 198 -11.59 1.16 2.70
C SER A 198 -10.91 0.45 3.86
N TYR A 199 -10.44 1.22 4.82
CA TYR A 199 -9.76 0.76 6.03
C TYR A 199 -10.55 1.16 7.27
N GLU A 200 -10.75 0.23 8.21
CA GLU A 200 -11.35 0.47 9.53
C GLU A 200 -10.30 0.46 10.64
N ASP A 201 -9.19 -0.24 10.45
CA ASP A 201 -8.11 -0.32 11.43
C ASP A 201 -6.72 -0.43 10.76
N PRO A 202 -5.61 -0.23 11.50
CA PRO A 202 -4.26 -0.32 10.94
C PRO A 202 -3.69 -1.74 10.89
N VAL A 203 -4.47 -2.76 11.26
CA VAL A 203 -4.02 -4.14 11.50
C VAL A 203 -4.56 -5.10 10.45
N GLY A 204 -5.80 -4.86 10.00
CA GLY A 204 -6.56 -5.73 9.10
C GLY A 204 -7.35 -6.80 9.84
N LEU A 205 -7.86 -6.48 11.03
CA LEU A 205 -8.80 -7.30 11.80
C LEU A 205 -10.24 -6.76 11.72
N GLY A 206 -10.42 -5.53 11.22
CA GLY A 206 -11.70 -4.92 10.89
C GLY A 206 -12.26 -5.40 9.55
N ARG A 207 -13.17 -4.61 8.99
CA ARG A 207 -13.77 -4.87 7.68
C ARG A 207 -12.99 -4.18 6.56
N ASP A 208 -11.66 -4.28 6.63
CA ASP A 208 -10.81 -3.71 5.60
C ASP A 208 -11.02 -4.46 4.28
N VAL A 209 -11.34 -3.70 3.25
CA VAL A 209 -11.58 -4.23 1.91
C VAL A 209 -10.73 -3.53 0.87
N SER A 210 -10.44 -4.24 -0.21
CA SER A 210 -9.77 -3.70 -1.40
C SER A 210 -10.06 -4.58 -2.62
N SER A 211 -9.55 -4.19 -3.78
CA SER A 211 -9.61 -4.99 -5.00
C SER A 211 -8.21 -5.34 -5.51
N VAL A 212 -8.13 -6.24 -6.47
CA VAL A 212 -6.87 -6.59 -7.15
C VAL A 212 -6.28 -5.36 -7.84
N SER A 213 -7.12 -4.58 -8.54
CA SER A 213 -6.71 -3.34 -9.19
C SER A 213 -6.15 -2.32 -8.20
N ASP A 214 -6.83 -2.11 -7.08
CA ASP A 214 -6.40 -1.14 -6.07
C ASP A 214 -5.11 -1.58 -5.36
N MET A 215 -5.00 -2.88 -5.04
CA MET A 215 -3.77 -3.43 -4.44
C MET A 215 -2.57 -3.35 -5.40
N ALA A 216 -2.80 -3.47 -6.72
CA ALA A 216 -1.76 -3.24 -7.72
C ALA A 216 -1.32 -1.77 -7.78
N ILE A 217 -2.26 -0.83 -7.64
CA ILE A 217 -1.96 0.61 -7.53
C ILE A 217 -1.10 0.88 -6.29
N LEU A 218 -1.50 0.34 -5.13
CA LEU A 218 -0.75 0.49 -3.89
C LEU A 218 0.67 -0.09 -4.01
N ALA A 219 0.79 -1.32 -4.52
CA ALA A 219 2.09 -1.98 -4.69
C ALA A 219 3.02 -1.18 -5.59
N ARG A 220 2.50 -0.68 -6.72
CA ARG A 220 3.27 0.15 -7.65
C ARG A 220 3.68 1.49 -7.01
N TYR A 221 2.81 2.12 -6.23
CA TYR A 221 3.13 3.36 -5.52
C TYR A 221 4.26 3.14 -4.52
N ILE A 222 4.15 2.08 -3.70
CA ILE A 222 5.20 1.71 -2.74
C ILE A 222 6.52 1.46 -3.48
N GLU A 223 6.52 0.64 -4.52
CA GLU A 223 7.75 0.28 -5.24
C GLU A 223 8.43 1.49 -5.90
N ASN A 224 7.66 2.46 -6.38
CA ASN A 224 8.20 3.65 -7.03
C ASN A 224 8.73 4.70 -6.04
N HIS A 225 8.17 4.80 -4.84
CA HIS A 225 8.46 5.89 -3.91
C HIS A 225 9.14 5.42 -2.61
N TYR A 226 8.89 4.18 -2.20
CA TYR A 226 9.35 3.60 -0.93
C TYR A 226 9.74 2.12 -1.11
N PRO A 227 10.65 1.78 -2.06
CA PRO A 227 10.97 0.39 -2.42
C PRO A 227 11.57 -0.41 -1.24
N ASP A 228 12.13 0.27 -0.26
CA ASP A 228 12.63 -0.31 0.97
C ASP A 228 11.53 -1.03 1.77
N LEU A 229 10.26 -0.58 1.71
CA LEU A 229 9.16 -1.24 2.41
C LEU A 229 8.98 -2.70 1.98
N PHE A 230 9.09 -3.01 0.68
CA PHE A 230 9.03 -4.40 0.25
C PHE A 230 10.28 -5.19 0.68
N SER A 231 11.45 -4.55 0.70
CA SER A 231 12.71 -5.22 1.08
C SER A 231 12.70 -5.73 2.53
N PHE A 232 11.91 -5.11 3.43
CA PHE A 232 11.77 -5.60 4.82
C PHE A 232 11.15 -7.00 4.90
N SER A 233 10.32 -7.40 3.92
CA SER A 233 9.62 -8.69 3.90
C SER A 233 10.34 -9.81 3.13
N ARG A 234 11.54 -9.57 2.60
CA ARG A 234 12.25 -10.56 1.75
C ARG A 234 12.94 -11.69 2.51
N TYR A 235 12.98 -11.63 3.84
CA TYR A 235 13.65 -12.62 4.67
C TYR A 235 12.67 -13.72 5.09
N ALA A 236 13.05 -15.00 4.91
CA ALA A 236 12.27 -16.12 5.42
C ALA A 236 12.30 -16.18 6.96
N HIS A 237 13.49 -15.90 7.52
CA HIS A 237 13.73 -15.78 8.95
C HIS A 237 14.65 -14.59 9.20
N LEU A 238 14.42 -13.87 10.28
CA LEU A 238 15.24 -12.75 10.70
C LEU A 238 15.39 -12.76 12.22
N THR A 239 16.64 -12.78 12.70
CA THR A 239 16.98 -12.55 14.11
C THR A 239 17.29 -11.07 14.28
N MET A 240 16.59 -10.41 15.19
CA MET A 240 16.79 -9.00 15.53
C MET A 240 17.18 -8.87 17.00
N MET A 241 18.15 -8.00 17.26
CA MET A 241 18.49 -7.59 18.62
C MET A 241 18.24 -6.10 18.78
N THR A 242 17.40 -5.73 19.74
CA THR A 242 17.10 -4.32 20.04
C THR A 242 18.25 -3.66 20.77
N GLU A 243 18.27 -2.32 20.83
CA GLU A 243 19.22 -1.55 21.65
C GLU A 243 19.17 -1.95 23.14
N GLN A 244 18.03 -2.47 23.61
CA GLN A 244 17.84 -2.96 24.98
C GLN A 244 18.41 -4.39 25.20
N GLY A 245 19.04 -4.98 24.16
CA GLY A 245 19.64 -6.33 24.21
C GLY A 245 18.63 -7.48 24.14
N ARG A 246 17.36 -7.21 23.80
CA ARG A 246 16.36 -8.26 23.59
C ARG A 246 16.47 -8.82 22.18
N VAL A 247 16.37 -10.14 22.06
CA VAL A 247 16.43 -10.87 20.79
C VAL A 247 15.03 -11.30 20.39
N PHE A 248 14.69 -11.11 19.12
CA PHE A 248 13.43 -11.52 18.52
C PHE A 248 13.69 -12.35 17.25
N GLU A 249 13.00 -13.48 17.14
CA GLU A 249 13.02 -14.36 15.97
C GLU A 249 11.75 -14.13 15.16
N LEU A 250 11.90 -13.57 13.96
CA LEU A 250 10.80 -13.33 13.05
C LEU A 250 10.80 -14.38 11.95
N THR A 251 9.65 -15.04 11.76
CA THR A 251 9.42 -16.00 10.66
C THR A 251 8.41 -15.42 9.69
N ASN A 252 8.75 -15.48 8.40
CA ASN A 252 7.89 -14.94 7.35
C ASN A 252 6.64 -15.80 7.20
N THR A 253 5.51 -15.12 7.14
CA THR A 253 4.20 -15.76 6.92
C THR A 253 4.01 -16.24 5.48
N ASN A 254 4.85 -15.82 4.53
CA ASN A 254 4.87 -16.35 3.17
C ASN A 254 5.77 -17.61 3.10
N VAL A 255 5.16 -18.78 3.19
CA VAL A 255 5.88 -20.08 3.20
C VAL A 255 6.48 -20.45 1.84
N ILE A 256 6.03 -19.82 0.75
CA ILE A 256 6.58 -20.06 -0.61
C ILE A 256 7.61 -18.99 -1.01
N LEU A 257 8.04 -18.14 -0.09
CA LEU A 257 8.95 -17.02 -0.36
C LEU A 257 10.19 -17.45 -1.16
N ASN A 258 10.86 -18.51 -0.71
CA ASN A 258 12.10 -19.00 -1.32
C ASN A 258 11.87 -19.77 -2.65
N GLN A 259 10.63 -19.99 -3.04
CA GLN A 259 10.26 -20.68 -4.29
C GLN A 259 10.01 -19.68 -5.43
N ILE A 260 10.00 -18.37 -5.14
CA ILE A 260 9.69 -17.31 -6.10
C ILE A 260 10.98 -16.65 -6.58
N PRO A 261 11.40 -16.92 -7.83
CA PRO A 261 12.59 -16.28 -8.38
C PRO A 261 12.42 -14.76 -8.48
N GLY A 262 13.48 -14.02 -8.12
CA GLY A 262 13.49 -12.56 -8.23
C GLY A 262 12.56 -11.84 -7.26
N ILE A 263 12.14 -12.50 -6.16
CA ILE A 263 11.25 -11.88 -5.18
C ILE A 263 11.89 -10.60 -4.59
N ILE A 264 11.12 -9.52 -4.58
CA ILE A 264 11.46 -8.23 -3.96
C ILE A 264 10.87 -8.19 -2.56
N GLY A 265 9.62 -8.63 -2.42
CA GLY A 265 8.91 -8.68 -1.15
C GLY A 265 7.51 -9.24 -1.29
N SER A 266 6.86 -9.45 -0.15
CA SER A 266 5.50 -10.00 -0.13
C SER A 266 4.77 -9.62 1.15
N LYS A 267 3.44 -9.77 1.12
CA LYS A 267 2.61 -9.69 2.31
C LYS A 267 1.46 -10.69 2.24
N THR A 268 1.26 -11.43 3.32
CA THR A 268 0.11 -12.35 3.49
C THR A 268 -1.01 -11.69 4.30
N GLY A 269 -2.24 -12.14 4.09
CA GLY A 269 -3.39 -11.86 4.92
C GLY A 269 -4.19 -13.16 5.16
N TYR A 270 -4.82 -13.29 6.31
CA TYR A 270 -5.75 -14.36 6.61
C TYR A 270 -6.62 -14.03 7.82
N THR A 271 -7.91 -14.19 7.67
CA THR A 271 -8.85 -14.45 8.75
C THR A 271 -9.82 -15.54 8.32
N PRO A 272 -10.48 -16.26 9.25
CA PRO A 272 -11.47 -17.28 8.88
C PRO A 272 -12.61 -16.74 7.99
N GLU A 273 -13.01 -15.48 8.20
CA GLU A 273 -14.10 -14.81 7.49
C GLU A 273 -13.71 -14.40 6.07
N VAL A 274 -12.47 -13.96 5.89
CA VAL A 274 -11.95 -13.42 4.61
C VAL A 274 -11.33 -14.50 3.73
N GLY A 275 -10.79 -15.56 4.34
CA GLY A 275 -9.92 -16.51 3.65
C GLY A 275 -8.49 -15.98 3.52
N GLY A 276 -7.70 -16.58 2.64
CA GLY A 276 -6.29 -16.26 2.45
C GLY A 276 -6.05 -15.20 1.38
N SER A 277 -5.18 -14.27 1.66
CA SER A 277 -4.70 -13.27 0.71
C SER A 277 -3.18 -13.27 0.65
N LEU A 278 -2.61 -13.02 -0.55
CA LEU A 278 -1.17 -12.92 -0.76
C LEU A 278 -0.88 -11.92 -1.87
N LEU A 279 -0.01 -10.98 -1.57
CA LEU A 279 0.59 -10.06 -2.54
C LEU A 279 2.08 -10.35 -2.62
N VAL A 280 2.60 -10.54 -3.83
CA VAL A 280 4.02 -10.81 -4.11
C VAL A 280 4.52 -9.84 -5.15
N VAL A 281 5.60 -9.13 -4.84
CA VAL A 281 6.34 -8.30 -5.80
C VAL A 281 7.62 -9.02 -6.18
N PHE A 282 7.87 -9.15 -7.48
CA PHE A 282 9.06 -9.82 -8.03
C PHE A 282 9.56 -9.12 -9.29
N GLU A 283 10.82 -9.35 -9.62
CA GLU A 283 11.49 -8.76 -10.78
C GLU A 283 12.01 -9.84 -11.71
N THR A 284 11.88 -9.57 -13.00
CA THR A 284 12.43 -10.39 -14.10
C THR A 284 13.13 -9.48 -15.11
N GLN A 285 13.73 -10.04 -16.15
CA GLN A 285 14.27 -9.27 -17.28
C GLN A 285 13.20 -8.42 -18.01
N LYS A 286 11.90 -8.75 -17.85
CA LYS A 286 10.77 -8.03 -18.47
C LYS A 286 10.21 -6.92 -17.58
N GLY A 287 10.82 -6.66 -16.42
CA GLY A 287 10.41 -5.63 -15.46
C GLY A 287 9.94 -6.17 -14.13
N LYS A 288 9.27 -5.30 -13.36
CA LYS A 288 8.72 -5.59 -12.04
C LYS A 288 7.24 -5.94 -12.12
N PHE A 289 6.86 -6.98 -11.40
CA PHE A 289 5.50 -7.52 -11.42
C PHE A 289 4.94 -7.61 -10.00
N VAL A 290 3.62 -7.55 -9.92
CA VAL A 290 2.89 -7.90 -8.71
C VAL A 290 1.86 -8.98 -9.01
N SER A 291 1.90 -10.08 -8.25
CA SER A 291 0.85 -11.10 -8.19
C SER A 291 0.01 -10.84 -6.94
N ILE A 292 -1.30 -10.84 -7.10
CA ILE A 292 -2.27 -10.56 -6.04
C ILE A 292 -3.31 -11.67 -6.02
N VAL A 293 -3.59 -12.21 -4.84
CA VAL A 293 -4.61 -13.21 -4.55
C VAL A 293 -5.40 -12.73 -3.34
N LEU A 294 -6.73 -12.64 -3.45
CA LEU A 294 -7.65 -12.18 -2.40
C LEU A 294 -8.73 -13.23 -2.16
N GLY A 295 -9.03 -13.51 -0.88
CA GLY A 295 -10.15 -14.39 -0.50
C GLY A 295 -10.00 -15.83 -0.99
N SER A 296 -8.81 -16.40 -0.94
CA SER A 296 -8.52 -17.76 -1.43
C SER A 296 -8.57 -18.80 -0.31
N PRO A 297 -9.11 -20.01 -0.56
CA PRO A 297 -8.92 -21.15 0.34
C PRO A 297 -7.48 -21.66 0.35
N ASP A 298 -6.72 -21.45 -0.73
CA ASP A 298 -5.30 -21.82 -0.88
C ASP A 298 -4.51 -20.69 -1.59
N ARG A 299 -4.24 -19.59 -0.88
CA ARG A 299 -3.50 -18.44 -1.43
C ARG A 299 -2.12 -18.79 -1.99
N PHE A 300 -1.45 -19.81 -1.45
CA PHE A 300 -0.12 -20.22 -1.91
C PHE A 300 -0.18 -21.02 -3.20
N GLY A 301 -1.12 -21.96 -3.31
CA GLY A 301 -1.39 -22.71 -4.53
C GLY A 301 -1.85 -21.80 -5.67
N ASP A 302 -2.82 -20.91 -5.41
CA ASP A 302 -3.29 -19.94 -6.41
C ASP A 302 -2.16 -19.03 -6.91
N THR A 303 -1.33 -18.50 -5.99
CA THR A 303 -0.15 -17.69 -6.39
C THR A 303 0.82 -18.50 -7.23
N SER A 304 1.12 -19.74 -6.83
CA SER A 304 2.02 -20.62 -7.58
C SER A 304 1.49 -20.92 -8.99
N ASN A 305 0.18 -21.12 -9.15
CA ASN A 305 -0.47 -21.34 -10.44
C ASN A 305 -0.34 -20.10 -11.35
N ILE A 306 -0.54 -18.88 -10.81
CA ILE A 306 -0.36 -17.63 -11.55
C ILE A 306 1.10 -17.46 -12.00
N LEU A 307 2.07 -17.71 -11.12
CA LEU A 307 3.50 -17.56 -11.43
C LEU A 307 3.98 -18.62 -12.44
N SER A 308 3.47 -19.84 -12.33
CA SER A 308 3.74 -20.91 -13.31
C SER A 308 3.16 -20.57 -14.68
N TRP A 309 1.92 -20.08 -14.72
CA TRP A 309 1.30 -19.59 -15.95
C TRP A 309 2.13 -18.49 -16.62
N TYR A 310 2.61 -17.52 -15.85
CA TYR A 310 3.48 -16.45 -16.36
C TYR A 310 4.78 -16.99 -16.93
N SER A 311 5.42 -17.95 -16.28
CA SER A 311 6.69 -18.52 -16.73
C SER A 311 6.55 -19.26 -18.08
N HIS A 312 5.43 -19.99 -18.28
CA HIS A 312 5.12 -20.65 -19.56
C HIS A 312 4.80 -19.61 -20.65
N SER A 313 3.95 -18.63 -20.35
CA SER A 313 3.58 -17.55 -21.29
C SER A 313 4.78 -16.71 -21.73
N ALA A 314 5.76 -16.52 -20.84
CA ALA A 314 6.97 -15.78 -21.13
C ALA A 314 7.97 -16.54 -22.00
N SER A 315 8.00 -17.90 -21.93
CA SER A 315 8.88 -18.75 -22.74
C SER A 315 8.34 -18.93 -24.16
N ASP A 316 7.02 -18.99 -24.35
CA ASP A 316 6.42 -19.15 -25.68
C ASP A 316 6.55 -17.91 -26.56
N THR A 317 6.59 -16.70 -25.96
CA THR A 317 6.88 -15.47 -26.73
C THR A 317 8.32 -15.40 -27.26
N LEU A 318 9.26 -16.14 -26.69
CA LEU A 318 10.63 -16.26 -27.22
C LEU A 318 10.71 -17.23 -28.40
N ASN A 319 9.83 -18.24 -28.50
CA ASN A 319 9.79 -19.22 -29.57
C ASN A 319 8.96 -18.77 -30.78
N ALA A 320 8.02 -17.83 -30.61
CA ALA A 320 7.18 -17.29 -31.69
C ALA A 320 7.84 -16.15 -32.50
N GLY A 321 9.02 -15.70 -32.09
CA GLY A 321 9.79 -14.60 -32.73
C GLY A 321 10.99 -15.04 -33.53
N ASN A 322 11.17 -16.35 -33.83
CA ASN A 322 12.21 -16.91 -34.70
C ASN A 322 11.62 -17.43 -35.99
#